data_691f6bde752b403815d0cdc8405dd1ae
#
_entry.id   691f6bde752b403815d0cdc8405dd1ae
#
_cell.length_a   1.000
_cell.length_b   1.000
_cell.length_c   1.000
_cell.angle_alpha   90.00
_cell.angle_beta   90.00
_cell.angle_gamma   90.00
#
_symmetry.space_group_name_H-M   'P 1'
#
loop_
_entity.id
_entity.type
_entity.pdbx_description
1 polymer ?
#
loop_
_entity_poly.entity_id
_entity_poly.type
_entity_poly.pdbx_seq_one_letter_code
_entity_poly.pdbx_strand_id
1 'polypeptide(L)'
;MQITSAIFAAAAMASLADAHGYFVTPKARQPGPTFQAECGMQAYYQMSGDINGNVQGLTQTVKGQSDYNPAQCNLWKCKGMKYQDNTANIQTYTPGESVPMNFQIRAPHTGSANVSIIDLSTPHGTVLGSPLISWSVYASTSTSIPASEENFSVTMPTNLGSKCAAKGACAIQMYWDAPSVQQTYESCVDFTLSAAGAGKREEMMGRVHGRDFGARAVGVVEE
;
A
#
# COMPACT_ATOMS: atom_id res chain seq x y z
N MET A 1 44.97 10.61 51.66
CA MET A 1 43.56 10.22 51.43
C MET A 1 43.15 10.83 50.11
N GLN A 2 43.23 10.05 49.04
CA GLN A 2 42.88 10.52 47.66
C GLN A 2 41.47 10.03 47.37
N ILE A 3 40.56 10.96 47.13
CA ILE A 3 39.20 10.68 46.75
C ILE A 3 39.15 10.66 45.21
N THR A 4 39.06 9.47 44.63
CA THR A 4 38.86 9.30 43.20
C THR A 4 37.36 9.48 42.88
N SER A 5 37.02 10.62 42.25
CA SER A 5 35.69 10.89 41.74
C SER A 5 35.46 10.04 40.46
N ALA A 6 34.64 9.03 40.57
CA ALA A 6 34.14 8.27 39.41
C ALA A 6 33.04 9.10 38.71
N ILE A 7 33.34 9.60 37.51
CA ILE A 7 32.33 10.22 36.63
C ILE A 7 31.59 9.11 35.92
N PHE A 8 30.35 8.87 36.34
CA PHE A 8 29.40 8.03 35.56
C PHE A 8 28.91 8.81 34.34
N ALA A 9 29.45 8.51 33.18
CA ALA A 9 28.87 8.95 31.92
C ALA A 9 27.61 8.15 31.67
N ALA A 10 26.46 8.75 31.93
CA ALA A 10 25.18 8.21 31.49
C ALA A 10 25.11 8.36 29.96
N ALA A 11 25.38 7.28 29.21
CA ALA A 11 25.08 7.21 27.80
C ALA A 11 23.56 7.28 27.66
N ALA A 12 23.04 8.43 27.26
CA ALA A 12 21.65 8.55 26.81
C ALA A 12 21.52 7.67 25.57
N MET A 13 20.93 6.47 25.72
CA MET A 13 20.44 5.72 24.60
C MET A 13 19.26 6.51 24.05
N ALA A 14 19.51 7.34 23.02
CA ALA A 14 18.46 7.83 22.17
C ALA A 14 17.84 6.59 21.53
N SER A 15 16.71 6.14 22.06
CA SER A 15 15.86 5.21 21.35
C SER A 15 15.52 5.91 20.04
N LEU A 16 16.06 5.40 18.94
CA LEU A 16 15.59 5.75 17.60
C LEU A 16 14.12 5.33 17.57
N ALA A 17 13.23 6.26 17.86
CA ALA A 17 11.80 6.05 17.66
C ALA A 17 11.63 6.04 16.15
N ASP A 18 11.72 4.84 15.55
CA ASP A 18 11.44 4.65 14.15
C ASP A 18 9.95 4.92 13.93
N ALA A 19 9.64 5.97 13.17
CA ALA A 19 8.28 6.18 12.68
C ALA A 19 7.92 5.03 11.75
N HIS A 20 6.68 4.56 11.85
CA HIS A 20 6.29 3.35 11.16
C HIS A 20 4.82 3.44 10.77
N GLY A 21 4.52 3.11 9.51
CA GLY A 21 3.15 3.03 9.05
C GLY A 21 2.99 2.27 7.74
N TYR A 22 1.82 1.63 7.58
CA TYR A 22 1.46 0.94 6.35
C TYR A 22 -0.06 0.75 6.24
N PHE A 23 -0.58 0.48 5.03
CA PHE A 23 -1.97 0.10 4.84
C PHE A 23 -2.24 -1.31 5.35
N VAL A 24 -3.18 -1.40 6.28
CA VAL A 24 -3.74 -2.66 6.78
C VAL A 24 -4.92 -3.09 5.92
N THR A 25 -5.78 -2.12 5.58
CA THR A 25 -6.97 -2.34 4.74
C THR A 25 -7.10 -1.19 3.73
N PRO A 26 -7.26 -1.48 2.45
CA PRO A 26 -7.02 -2.78 1.81
C PRO A 26 -5.56 -3.24 2.01
N LYS A 27 -5.32 -4.56 1.93
CA LYS A 27 -4.00 -5.13 2.21
C LYS A 27 -2.95 -4.61 1.23
N ALA A 28 -1.92 -3.94 1.76
CA ALA A 28 -0.80 -3.45 0.97
C ALA A 28 0.13 -4.58 0.52
N ARG A 29 1.01 -4.26 -0.45
CA ARG A 29 2.10 -5.15 -0.85
C ARG A 29 2.92 -5.59 0.35
N GLN A 30 3.29 -6.85 0.32
CA GLN A 30 4.16 -7.51 1.29
C GLN A 30 5.46 -7.93 0.59
N PRO A 31 6.60 -8.04 1.31
CA PRO A 31 7.81 -8.60 0.76
C PRO A 31 7.60 -10.09 0.44
N GLY A 32 8.16 -10.54 -0.69
CA GLY A 32 8.06 -11.92 -1.12
C GLY A 32 9.32 -12.37 -1.90
N PRO A 33 9.28 -13.55 -2.54
CA PRO A 33 10.45 -14.11 -3.21
C PRO A 33 11.02 -13.24 -4.32
N THR A 34 10.18 -12.53 -5.09
CA THR A 34 10.65 -11.63 -6.15
C THR A 34 11.33 -10.40 -5.55
N PHE A 35 10.74 -9.84 -4.47
CA PHE A 35 11.37 -8.75 -3.73
C PHE A 35 12.75 -9.17 -3.18
N GLN A 36 12.85 -10.37 -2.59
CA GLN A 36 14.11 -10.90 -2.10
C GLN A 36 15.16 -11.06 -3.22
N ALA A 37 14.75 -11.61 -4.36
CA ALA A 37 15.65 -11.85 -5.49
C ALA A 37 16.20 -10.56 -6.11
N GLU A 38 15.41 -9.48 -6.12
CA GLU A 38 15.76 -8.23 -6.80
C GLU A 38 16.30 -7.16 -5.84
N CYS A 39 15.78 -7.11 -4.61
CA CYS A 39 16.17 -6.13 -3.59
C CYS A 39 17.23 -6.65 -2.60
N GLY A 40 17.47 -7.93 -2.59
CA GLY A 40 18.47 -8.60 -1.74
C GLY A 40 17.90 -9.12 -0.42
N MET A 41 18.65 -10.04 0.18
CA MET A 41 18.27 -10.78 1.38
C MET A 41 18.08 -9.84 2.60
N GLN A 42 18.95 -8.86 2.75
CA GLN A 42 18.88 -7.94 3.90
C GLN A 42 17.65 -7.04 3.84
N ALA A 43 17.29 -6.54 2.65
CA ALA A 43 16.05 -5.81 2.43
C ALA A 43 14.83 -6.69 2.74
N TYR A 44 14.86 -7.94 2.29
CA TYR A 44 13.79 -8.90 2.58
C TYR A 44 13.61 -9.15 4.08
N TYR A 45 14.69 -9.38 4.82
CA TYR A 45 14.61 -9.59 6.27
C TYR A 45 14.12 -8.36 7.00
N GLN A 46 14.61 -7.17 6.62
CA GLN A 46 14.14 -5.93 7.23
C GLN A 46 12.64 -5.73 7.04
N MET A 47 12.14 -5.86 5.82
CA MET A 47 10.72 -5.63 5.51
C MET A 47 9.81 -6.75 6.01
N SER A 48 10.31 -7.98 6.11
CA SER A 48 9.57 -9.09 6.70
C SER A 48 9.50 -8.99 8.23
N GLY A 49 10.52 -8.43 8.85
CA GLY A 49 10.55 -8.16 10.29
C GLY A 49 9.73 -6.93 10.69
N ASP A 50 9.76 -5.89 9.86
CA ASP A 50 8.98 -4.67 10.05
C ASP A 50 8.56 -4.03 8.72
N ILE A 51 7.34 -4.33 8.30
CA ILE A 51 6.72 -3.79 7.09
C ILE A 51 6.56 -2.25 7.12
N ASN A 52 6.59 -1.67 8.30
CA ASN A 52 6.36 -0.25 8.50
C ASN A 52 7.56 0.62 8.12
N GLY A 53 8.78 0.05 8.05
CA GLY A 53 10.04 0.77 7.86
C GLY A 53 10.05 1.81 6.74
N ASN A 54 10.94 2.79 6.87
CA ASN A 54 11.09 3.91 5.94
C ASN A 54 12.02 3.58 4.75
N VAL A 55 11.92 4.36 3.67
CA VAL A 55 12.70 4.17 2.43
C VAL A 55 14.19 4.41 2.67
N GLN A 56 14.56 5.39 3.48
CA GLN A 56 15.97 5.72 3.75
C GLN A 56 16.68 4.61 4.54
N GLY A 57 16.01 4.03 5.54
CA GLY A 57 16.53 2.87 6.28
C GLY A 57 16.76 1.68 5.35
N LEU A 58 15.81 1.43 4.44
CA LEU A 58 15.95 0.38 3.43
C LEU A 58 17.13 0.66 2.47
N THR A 59 17.27 1.93 2.04
CA THR A 59 18.41 2.36 1.20
C THR A 59 19.76 2.14 1.89
N GLN A 60 19.83 2.41 3.20
CA GLN A 60 21.05 2.15 3.99
C GLN A 60 21.32 0.64 4.09
N THR A 61 20.29 -0.17 4.29
CA THR A 61 20.40 -1.63 4.40
C THR A 61 20.95 -2.27 3.13
N VAL A 62 20.51 -1.83 1.95
CA VAL A 62 20.98 -2.41 0.67
C VAL A 62 22.31 -1.84 0.19
N LYS A 63 22.79 -0.76 0.82
CA LYS A 63 24.05 -0.12 0.43
C LYS A 63 25.23 -1.10 0.55
N GLY A 64 25.88 -1.36 -0.58
CA GLY A 64 27.04 -2.26 -0.62
C GLY A 64 26.71 -3.76 -0.59
N GLN A 65 25.42 -4.13 -0.61
CA GLN A 65 25.03 -5.53 -0.74
C GLN A 65 25.20 -5.99 -2.18
N SER A 66 25.83 -7.13 -2.37
CA SER A 66 26.13 -7.69 -3.71
C SER A 66 24.90 -8.28 -4.41
N ASP A 67 23.85 -8.59 -3.65
CA ASP A 67 22.59 -9.17 -4.12
C ASP A 67 21.50 -8.10 -4.35
N TYR A 68 21.80 -6.81 -4.15
CA TYR A 68 20.91 -5.70 -4.49
C TYR A 68 21.05 -5.30 -5.95
N ASN A 69 19.98 -5.36 -6.71
CA ASN A 69 19.92 -4.94 -8.11
C ASN A 69 19.11 -3.64 -8.28
N PRO A 70 19.77 -2.46 -8.34
CA PRO A 70 19.06 -1.17 -8.41
C PRO A 70 18.29 -0.97 -9.72
N ALA A 71 18.62 -1.70 -10.80
CA ALA A 71 17.86 -1.65 -12.05
C ALA A 71 16.51 -2.36 -11.95
N GLN A 72 16.39 -3.34 -11.09
CA GLN A 72 15.17 -4.11 -10.85
C GLN A 72 14.46 -3.69 -9.56
N CYS A 73 15.19 -3.26 -8.53
CA CYS A 73 14.65 -2.85 -7.24
C CYS A 73 14.71 -1.33 -7.05
N ASN A 74 13.63 -0.64 -7.38
CA ASN A 74 13.49 0.77 -7.07
C ASN A 74 12.80 0.94 -5.70
N LEU A 75 13.57 1.31 -4.68
CA LEU A 75 13.09 1.48 -3.31
C LEU A 75 12.10 2.66 -3.15
N TRP A 76 12.15 3.65 -4.06
CA TRP A 76 11.24 4.80 -4.11
C TRP A 76 9.95 4.53 -4.90
N LYS A 77 9.65 3.26 -5.18
CA LYS A 77 8.38 2.82 -5.76
C LYS A 77 7.84 1.66 -4.91
N CYS A 78 6.89 1.96 -4.05
CA CYS A 78 6.30 0.99 -3.13
C CYS A 78 7.34 0.27 -2.24
N LYS A 79 8.40 0.96 -1.81
CA LYS A 79 9.54 0.38 -1.07
C LYS A 79 10.22 -0.80 -1.80
N GLY A 80 10.19 -0.81 -3.13
CA GLY A 80 10.74 -1.89 -3.95
C GLY A 80 9.89 -3.16 -4.00
N MET A 81 8.79 -3.23 -3.24
CA MET A 81 7.92 -4.41 -3.18
C MET A 81 7.26 -4.71 -4.52
N LYS A 82 7.15 -6.00 -4.84
CA LYS A 82 6.79 -6.49 -6.17
C LYS A 82 5.33 -6.83 -6.30
N TYR A 83 4.75 -6.47 -7.44
CA TYR A 83 3.41 -6.90 -7.83
C TYR A 83 3.31 -8.43 -7.87
N GLN A 84 4.32 -9.12 -8.41
CA GLN A 84 4.36 -10.57 -8.58
C GLN A 84 4.19 -11.33 -7.25
N ASP A 85 4.70 -10.77 -6.17
CA ASP A 85 4.56 -11.33 -4.82
C ASP A 85 3.18 -11.06 -4.19
N ASN A 86 2.35 -10.22 -4.83
CA ASN A 86 1.12 -9.67 -4.24
C ASN A 86 -0.14 -9.88 -5.08
N THR A 87 -0.12 -10.78 -6.04
CA THR A 87 -1.23 -11.00 -6.99
C THR A 87 -2.54 -11.43 -6.32
N ALA A 88 -2.47 -12.03 -5.13
CA ALA A 88 -3.65 -12.40 -4.34
C ALA A 88 -4.30 -11.21 -3.60
N ASN A 89 -3.62 -10.07 -3.52
CA ASN A 89 -4.10 -8.88 -2.79
C ASN A 89 -4.71 -7.81 -3.70
N ILE A 90 -4.78 -8.06 -5.02
CA ILE A 90 -5.28 -7.09 -6.01
C ILE A 90 -6.75 -6.79 -5.74
N GLN A 91 -7.06 -5.51 -5.63
CA GLN A 91 -8.42 -5.03 -5.50
C GLN A 91 -9.03 -4.75 -6.88
N THR A 92 -10.35 -4.74 -6.97
CA THR A 92 -11.06 -4.29 -8.19
C THR A 92 -12.06 -3.23 -7.79
N TYR A 93 -11.91 -2.05 -8.36
CA TYR A 93 -12.79 -0.91 -8.08
C TYR A 93 -13.49 -0.42 -9.33
N THR A 94 -14.55 0.34 -9.14
CA THR A 94 -15.25 1.06 -10.20
C THR A 94 -14.95 2.56 -10.14
N PRO A 95 -14.97 3.29 -11.27
CA PRO A 95 -14.87 4.74 -11.26
C PRO A 95 -15.94 5.38 -10.36
N GLY A 96 -15.53 6.30 -9.48
CA GLY A 96 -16.41 6.97 -8.52
C GLY A 96 -16.68 6.18 -7.23
N GLU A 97 -16.17 4.97 -7.11
CA GLU A 97 -16.33 4.16 -5.89
C GLU A 97 -15.62 4.80 -4.68
N SER A 98 -16.29 4.77 -3.53
CA SER A 98 -15.68 5.17 -2.26
C SER A 98 -15.01 3.96 -1.62
N VAL A 99 -13.71 4.03 -1.43
CA VAL A 99 -12.87 2.95 -0.89
C VAL A 99 -12.47 3.30 0.54
N PRO A 100 -12.93 2.55 1.55
CA PRO A 100 -12.47 2.71 2.91
C PRO A 100 -11.02 2.25 3.04
N MET A 101 -10.21 3.04 3.73
CA MET A 101 -8.79 2.81 3.95
C MET A 101 -8.49 2.81 5.45
N ASN A 102 -7.63 1.89 5.88
CA ASN A 102 -7.02 1.93 7.20
C ASN A 102 -5.50 1.92 7.03
N PHE A 103 -4.85 3.00 7.47
CA PHE A 103 -3.40 3.13 7.53
C PHE A 103 -2.97 3.16 8.98
N GLN A 104 -2.22 2.15 9.41
CA GLN A 104 -1.74 2.08 10.78
C GLN A 104 -0.53 2.99 10.97
N ILE A 105 -0.61 3.92 11.92
CA ILE A 105 0.53 4.72 12.40
C ILE A 105 1.05 4.09 13.68
N ARG A 106 2.16 3.34 13.61
CA ARG A 106 2.74 2.68 14.78
C ARG A 106 3.56 3.60 15.66
N ALA A 107 4.30 4.51 15.02
CA ALA A 107 5.05 5.54 15.73
C ALA A 107 4.95 6.84 14.94
N PRO A 108 4.44 7.93 15.54
CA PRO A 108 4.23 9.18 14.82
C PRO A 108 5.51 9.95 14.63
N HIS A 109 5.65 10.58 13.46
CA HIS A 109 6.60 11.67 13.20
C HIS A 109 5.90 12.75 12.39
N THR A 110 5.89 13.95 12.93
CA THR A 110 5.21 15.08 12.28
C THR A 110 5.77 15.32 10.88
N GLY A 111 4.86 15.30 9.90
CA GLY A 111 5.19 15.50 8.51
C GLY A 111 3.99 15.89 7.68
N SER A 112 4.05 15.64 6.38
CA SER A 112 2.92 15.75 5.47
C SER A 112 2.67 14.40 4.80
N ALA A 113 1.43 14.16 4.39
CA ALA A 113 1.10 12.92 3.71
C ALA A 113 0.07 13.12 2.60
N ASN A 114 0.07 12.18 1.66
CA ASN A 114 -0.98 12.09 0.66
C ASN A 114 -1.23 10.64 0.26
N VAL A 115 -2.43 10.39 -0.24
CA VAL A 115 -2.77 9.15 -0.93
C VAL A 115 -3.02 9.47 -2.38
N SER A 116 -2.31 8.82 -3.28
CA SER A 116 -2.36 9.07 -4.72
C SER A 116 -2.47 7.77 -5.50
N ILE A 117 -2.98 7.86 -6.73
CA ILE A 117 -2.84 6.78 -7.69
C ILE A 117 -1.52 6.97 -8.43
N ILE A 118 -0.72 5.92 -8.49
CA ILE A 118 0.54 5.92 -9.24
C ILE A 118 0.49 4.95 -10.42
N ASP A 119 1.06 5.38 -11.55
CA ASP A 119 1.33 4.56 -12.71
C ASP A 119 2.62 3.76 -12.46
N LEU A 120 2.49 2.45 -12.40
CA LEU A 120 3.60 1.55 -12.11
C LEU A 120 4.48 1.23 -13.33
N SER A 121 4.07 1.64 -14.54
CA SER A 121 4.85 1.43 -15.76
C SER A 121 6.09 2.32 -15.83
N THR A 122 6.10 3.42 -15.07
CA THR A 122 7.25 4.33 -14.99
C THR A 122 8.27 3.89 -13.93
N PRO A 123 9.56 4.22 -14.08
CA PRO A 123 10.60 3.77 -13.15
C PRO A 123 10.33 4.11 -11.67
N HIS A 124 9.82 5.33 -11.41
CA HIS A 124 9.60 5.83 -10.04
C HIS A 124 8.13 5.84 -9.60
N GLY A 125 7.20 5.42 -10.48
CA GLY A 125 5.77 5.60 -10.25
C GLY A 125 5.35 7.06 -10.47
N THR A 126 4.57 7.33 -11.51
CA THR A 126 4.07 8.69 -11.78
C THR A 126 2.69 8.86 -11.19
N VAL A 127 2.48 9.91 -10.40
CA VAL A 127 1.16 10.23 -9.87
C VAL A 127 0.20 10.55 -11.02
N LEU A 128 -0.96 9.89 -11.03
CA LEU A 128 -2.03 10.10 -11.99
C LEU A 128 -3.06 11.07 -11.43
N GLY A 129 -3.11 12.27 -11.98
CA GLY A 129 -4.02 13.32 -11.52
C GLY A 129 -3.57 13.99 -10.23
N SER A 130 -4.54 14.45 -9.42
CA SER A 130 -4.29 15.02 -8.10
C SER A 130 -4.34 13.93 -7.04
N PRO A 131 -3.72 14.15 -5.87
CA PRO A 131 -3.90 13.26 -4.73
C PRO A 131 -5.39 13.07 -4.39
N LEU A 132 -5.76 11.85 -4.00
CA LEU A 132 -7.11 11.50 -3.56
C LEU A 132 -7.47 12.15 -2.23
N ILE A 133 -6.47 12.25 -1.35
CA ILE A 133 -6.53 12.95 -0.06
C ILE A 133 -5.11 13.42 0.31
N SER A 134 -5.00 14.53 1.06
CA SER A 134 -3.73 15.07 1.51
C SER A 134 -3.86 15.70 2.89
N TRP A 135 -2.78 15.65 3.66
CA TRP A 135 -2.62 16.29 4.95
C TRP A 135 -1.35 17.16 4.94
N SER A 136 -1.49 18.43 5.23
CA SER A 136 -0.35 19.34 5.39
C SER A 136 0.38 19.13 6.71
N VAL A 137 -0.31 18.61 7.73
CA VAL A 137 0.23 18.09 8.99
C VAL A 137 -0.32 16.69 9.17
N TYR A 138 0.55 15.70 9.31
CA TYR A 138 0.21 14.30 9.47
C TYR A 138 1.07 13.67 10.57
N ALA A 139 0.48 12.75 11.33
CA ALA A 139 1.14 12.01 12.41
C ALA A 139 1.87 12.92 13.39
N SER A 140 1.20 13.99 13.86
CA SER A 140 1.76 14.99 14.77
C SER A 140 2.26 14.35 16.06
N THR A 141 3.50 14.70 16.44
CA THR A 141 4.10 14.29 17.74
C THR A 141 3.72 15.22 18.87
N SER A 142 3.09 16.36 18.58
CA SER A 142 2.70 17.37 19.57
C SER A 142 1.24 17.26 20.01
N THR A 143 0.42 16.46 19.32
CA THR A 143 -0.99 16.22 19.60
C THR A 143 -1.32 14.74 19.49
N SER A 144 -2.47 14.32 20.00
CA SER A 144 -3.01 12.99 19.67
C SER A 144 -3.30 12.89 18.18
N ILE A 145 -3.04 11.71 17.60
CA ILE A 145 -3.33 11.44 16.19
C ILE A 145 -4.86 11.40 16.01
N PRO A 146 -5.44 12.23 15.13
CA PRO A 146 -6.84 12.12 14.80
C PRO A 146 -7.17 10.77 14.15
N ALA A 147 -8.29 10.16 14.52
CA ALA A 147 -8.71 8.89 13.92
C ALA A 147 -8.87 8.97 12.39
N SER A 148 -9.12 10.17 11.84
CA SER A 148 -9.20 10.42 10.40
C SER A 148 -7.86 10.35 9.67
N GLU A 149 -6.74 10.32 10.36
CA GLU A 149 -5.42 10.10 9.76
C GLU A 149 -5.14 8.60 9.55
N GLU A 150 -5.81 7.73 10.31
CA GLU A 150 -5.69 6.27 10.18
C GLU A 150 -6.88 5.64 9.45
N ASN A 151 -8.08 6.18 9.64
CA ASN A 151 -9.32 5.66 9.07
C ASN A 151 -9.99 6.73 8.21
N PHE A 152 -9.92 6.56 6.91
CA PHE A 152 -10.46 7.50 5.92
C PHE A 152 -11.02 6.76 4.72
N SER A 153 -11.65 7.48 3.81
CA SER A 153 -12.09 6.94 2.52
C SER A 153 -11.54 7.79 1.39
N VAL A 154 -11.23 7.15 0.28
CA VAL A 154 -10.86 7.83 -0.96
C VAL A 154 -11.87 7.52 -2.04
N THR A 155 -12.08 8.46 -2.97
CA THR A 155 -12.96 8.24 -4.12
C THR A 155 -12.11 7.92 -5.35
N MET A 156 -12.42 6.80 -6.01
CA MET A 156 -11.70 6.39 -7.22
C MET A 156 -12.00 7.37 -8.37
N PRO A 157 -10.97 7.87 -9.08
CA PRO A 157 -11.16 8.81 -10.18
C PRO A 157 -11.98 8.22 -11.31
N THR A 158 -12.77 9.08 -11.97
CA THR A 158 -13.62 8.71 -13.12
C THR A 158 -12.93 8.93 -14.47
N ASN A 159 -11.75 9.57 -14.48
CA ASN A 159 -11.06 10.06 -15.67
C ASN A 159 -9.74 9.31 -15.99
N LEU A 160 -9.49 8.17 -15.39
CA LEU A 160 -8.28 7.38 -15.65
C LEU A 160 -8.36 6.56 -16.96
N GLY A 161 -9.57 6.42 -17.52
CA GLY A 161 -9.79 5.62 -18.74
C GLY A 161 -9.34 4.17 -18.54
N SER A 162 -8.55 3.66 -19.50
CA SER A 162 -8.01 2.28 -19.44
C SER A 162 -6.65 2.17 -18.74
N LYS A 163 -6.07 3.25 -18.23
CA LYS A 163 -4.70 3.24 -17.66
C LYS A 163 -4.52 2.23 -16.53
N CYS A 164 -5.53 2.09 -15.66
CA CYS A 164 -5.50 1.19 -14.52
C CYS A 164 -6.36 -0.08 -14.73
N ALA A 165 -6.73 -0.42 -15.98
CA ALA A 165 -7.53 -1.60 -16.26
C ALA A 165 -6.74 -2.92 -16.14
N ALA A 166 -5.44 -2.88 -16.45
CA ALA A 166 -4.58 -4.05 -16.37
C ALA A 166 -4.04 -4.25 -14.95
N LYS A 167 -3.97 -5.52 -14.54
CA LYS A 167 -3.34 -5.91 -13.27
C LYS A 167 -1.88 -5.49 -13.25
N GLY A 168 -1.44 -4.86 -12.16
CA GLY A 168 -0.07 -4.36 -12.00
C GLY A 168 0.24 -3.05 -12.72
N ALA A 169 -0.76 -2.41 -13.36
CA ALA A 169 -0.56 -1.10 -14.02
C ALA A 169 -0.57 0.07 -13.03
N CYS A 170 -1.39 0.00 -11.98
CA CYS A 170 -1.57 1.07 -11.01
C CYS A 170 -1.59 0.55 -9.57
N ALA A 171 -1.24 1.45 -8.65
CA ALA A 171 -1.45 1.24 -7.23
C ALA A 171 -1.98 2.51 -6.56
N ILE A 172 -2.72 2.35 -5.47
CA ILE A 172 -2.99 3.41 -4.50
C ILE A 172 -1.77 3.47 -3.59
N GLN A 173 -1.08 4.62 -3.54
CA GLN A 173 0.11 4.82 -2.72
C GLN A 173 -0.17 5.83 -1.62
N MET A 174 0.12 5.46 -0.38
CA MET A 174 0.39 6.40 0.70
C MET A 174 1.83 6.85 0.58
N TYR A 175 2.05 8.16 0.60
CA TYR A 175 3.35 8.80 0.70
C TYR A 175 3.33 9.74 1.89
N TRP A 176 4.11 9.41 2.91
CA TRP A 176 4.26 10.21 4.12
C TRP A 176 5.70 10.66 4.25
N ASP A 177 5.94 11.97 4.22
CA ASP A 177 7.24 12.60 4.38
C ASP A 177 7.36 13.25 5.77
N ALA A 178 8.35 12.84 6.53
CA ALA A 178 8.68 13.33 7.86
C ALA A 178 10.08 13.99 7.87
N PRO A 179 10.18 15.25 7.41
CA PRO A 179 11.46 15.91 7.15
C PRO A 179 12.31 16.13 8.39
N SER A 180 11.71 16.28 9.57
CA SER A 180 12.44 16.48 10.83
C SER A 180 13.35 15.31 11.21
N VAL A 181 13.00 14.10 10.73
CA VAL A 181 13.78 12.87 10.94
C VAL A 181 14.36 12.33 9.63
N GLN A 182 14.17 13.04 8.52
CA GLN A 182 14.64 12.66 7.18
C GLN A 182 14.15 11.27 6.77
N GLN A 183 12.88 10.97 7.00
CA GLN A 183 12.28 9.68 6.70
C GLN A 183 11.03 9.82 5.84
N THR A 184 10.90 8.90 4.88
CA THR A 184 9.75 8.81 3.98
C THR A 184 9.16 7.40 4.07
N TYR A 185 7.83 7.32 4.15
CA TYR A 185 7.09 6.08 4.27
C TYR A 185 6.18 5.91 3.07
N GLU A 186 6.27 4.77 2.44
CA GLU A 186 5.42 4.38 1.33
C GLU A 186 4.67 3.09 1.65
N SER A 187 3.42 3.01 1.20
CA SER A 187 2.63 1.79 1.25
C SER A 187 1.71 1.74 0.04
N CYS A 188 1.68 0.61 -0.66
CA CYS A 188 0.98 0.49 -1.93
C CYS A 188 -0.05 -0.63 -1.90
N VAL A 189 -1.25 -0.35 -2.42
CA VAL A 189 -2.34 -1.30 -2.66
C VAL A 189 -2.54 -1.44 -4.16
N ASP A 190 -2.31 -2.64 -4.70
CA ASP A 190 -2.56 -2.93 -6.11
C ASP A 190 -4.05 -3.01 -6.40
N PHE A 191 -4.47 -2.42 -7.53
CA PHE A 191 -5.86 -2.49 -7.96
C PHE A 191 -5.99 -2.53 -9.48
N THR A 192 -7.18 -2.90 -9.91
CA THR A 192 -7.68 -2.69 -11.27
C THR A 192 -8.92 -1.81 -11.23
N LEU A 193 -9.07 -0.96 -12.24
CA LEU A 193 -10.29 -0.17 -12.43
C LEU A 193 -11.13 -0.82 -13.51
N SER A 194 -12.29 -1.37 -13.14
CA SER A 194 -13.21 -1.96 -14.08
C SER A 194 -13.91 -0.88 -14.92
N ALA A 195 -14.29 -1.20 -16.17
CA ALA A 195 -15.08 -0.28 -16.97
C ALA A 195 -16.43 0.01 -16.27
N ALA A 196 -16.84 1.29 -16.26
CA ALA A 196 -18.13 1.69 -15.70
C ALA A 196 -19.26 0.84 -16.31
N GLY A 197 -19.95 0.03 -15.48
CA GLY A 197 -21.06 -0.81 -15.91
C GLY A 197 -20.79 -2.32 -16.00
N ALA A 198 -19.56 -2.79 -15.84
CA ALA A 198 -19.25 -4.22 -15.91
C ALA A 198 -19.90 -5.03 -14.76
N GLY A 199 -19.96 -4.46 -13.55
CA GLY A 199 -20.53 -5.17 -12.40
C GLY A 199 -22.05 -5.37 -12.43
N LYS A 200 -22.80 -4.51 -13.14
CA LYS A 200 -24.27 -4.67 -13.29
C LYS A 200 -24.66 -5.71 -14.35
N ARG A 201 -23.77 -6.02 -15.28
CA ARG A 201 -24.06 -6.94 -16.39
C ARG A 201 -23.97 -8.41 -16.00
N GLU A 202 -23.06 -8.77 -15.10
CA GLU A 202 -22.96 -10.15 -14.60
C GLU A 202 -24.12 -10.50 -13.67
N GLU A 203 -24.57 -9.58 -12.81
CA GLU A 203 -25.71 -9.82 -11.93
C GLU A 203 -27.03 -9.94 -12.72
N MET A 204 -27.15 -9.22 -13.85
CA MET A 204 -28.32 -9.31 -14.73
C MET A 204 -28.30 -10.58 -15.58
N MET A 205 -27.16 -11.07 -16.07
CA MET A 205 -27.06 -12.33 -16.80
C MET A 205 -27.30 -13.55 -15.92
N GLY A 206 -26.88 -13.54 -14.65
CA GLY A 206 -27.15 -14.61 -13.70
C GLY A 206 -28.63 -14.76 -13.33
N ARG A 207 -29.43 -13.68 -13.44
CA ARG A 207 -30.88 -13.70 -13.15
C ARG A 207 -31.75 -14.20 -14.34
N VAL A 208 -31.24 -14.12 -15.55
CA VAL A 208 -31.99 -14.52 -16.75
C VAL A 208 -31.94 -16.05 -17.00
N HIS A 209 -30.88 -16.73 -16.50
CA HIS A 209 -30.75 -18.20 -16.68
C HIS A 209 -31.44 -19.05 -15.60
N GLY A 210 -32.12 -18.44 -14.63
CA GLY A 210 -32.80 -19.15 -13.53
C GLY A 210 -34.31 -19.31 -13.67
N ARG A 211 -34.92 -18.90 -14.79
CA ARG A 211 -36.37 -19.05 -15.02
C ARG A 211 -36.62 -19.58 -16.41
N ASP A 212 -36.53 -20.84 -16.58
CA ASP A 212 -37.38 -21.67 -17.47
C ASP A 212 -36.87 -23.10 -17.42
N PHE A 213 -37.62 -23.96 -16.79
CA PHE A 213 -37.84 -25.36 -17.12
C PHE A 213 -38.81 -25.96 -16.08
N GLY A 214 -40.02 -25.47 -16.16
CA GLY A 214 -41.19 -26.14 -15.60
C GLY A 214 -42.05 -26.69 -16.73
N ALA A 215 -41.60 -27.73 -17.44
CA ALA A 215 -42.43 -28.43 -18.40
C ALA A 215 -43.39 -29.37 -17.65
N ARG A 216 -44.69 -29.08 -17.71
CA ARG A 216 -45.80 -29.95 -17.35
C ARG A 216 -45.80 -31.20 -18.22
N ALA A 217 -45.65 -32.34 -17.61
CA ALA A 217 -46.09 -33.62 -18.22
C ALA A 217 -47.60 -33.75 -18.05
N VAL A 218 -48.33 -33.72 -19.16
CA VAL A 218 -49.74 -34.08 -19.24
C VAL A 218 -49.78 -35.56 -19.44
N GLY A 219 -50.40 -36.30 -18.50
CA GLY A 219 -50.70 -37.70 -18.63
C GLY A 219 -51.89 -37.91 -19.63
N VAL A 220 -51.69 -38.82 -20.57
CA VAL A 220 -52.74 -39.37 -21.38
C VAL A 220 -53.13 -40.71 -20.76
N VAL A 221 -54.38 -40.82 -20.37
CA VAL A 221 -55.05 -42.10 -20.00
C VAL A 221 -55.71 -42.58 -21.25
N GLU A 222 -55.43 -43.81 -21.73
CA GLU A 222 -56.22 -44.57 -22.67
C GLU A 222 -56.72 -45.82 -22.00
N GLU A 223 -57.98 -46.16 -22.39
CA GLU A 223 -58.79 -47.29 -21.95
C GLU A 223 -58.17 -48.64 -22.23
#